data_e4fbfe8e2e3e995ab8a6ac206581cd82
#
_entry.id   e4fbfe8e2e3e995ab8a6ac206581cd82
#
_cell.length_a   1.000
_cell.length_b   1.000
_cell.length_c   1.000
_cell.angle_alpha   90.00
_cell.angle_beta   90.00
_cell.angle_gamma   90.00
#
_symmetry.space_group_name_H-M   'P 1'
#
loop_
_entity.id
_entity.type
_entity.pdbx_description
1 polymer ?
#
loop_
_entity_poly.entity_id
_entity_poly.type
_entity_poly.pdbx_seq_one_letter_code
_entity_poly.pdbx_strand_id
1 'polypeptide(L)'
;YVKEDAPEIFEQVKERVKEGRWEADGAMWLESDSNLTSGESLIRQILYGKKFFNEEFGIKEQEILWLPDAFGFLGALPQIMKRSGIRYFLTTKMGWNDADQQPDDTFLWEGIDGSRVTGLYITTKNYEAYPERFEKPVREVTYNGRQNASQTMGTWQNYRNKELNDAVLTVYGYGDGGGGPTEGMLEESKRLSYGIPGVPKVKLSGLKEYLQVLDKNLQNKKLNTWYGDLYLEYHRGTFSSIAENKKNNRICEYKNQQAEWLASLLWWMNKKNENANKNAYPKETLDKAWKLLLLNQ
;
A
#
# COMPACT_ATOMS: atom_id res chain seq x y z
N TYR A 1 8.18 5.10 14.90
CA TYR A 1 7.40 5.37 16.12
C TYR A 1 7.52 4.23 17.13
N VAL A 2 6.86 3.05 16.92
CA VAL A 2 6.86 1.96 17.94
C VAL A 2 8.26 1.58 18.40
N LYS A 3 9.25 1.53 17.50
CA LYS A 3 10.65 1.25 17.84
C LYS A 3 11.26 2.30 18.76
N GLU A 4 10.84 3.57 18.64
CA GLU A 4 11.39 4.70 19.38
C GLU A 4 10.61 4.94 20.68
N ASP A 5 9.27 4.88 20.60
CA ASP A 5 8.37 5.26 21.68
C ASP A 5 8.01 4.09 22.62
N ALA A 6 8.07 2.85 22.13
CA ALA A 6 7.72 1.63 22.85
C ALA A 6 8.61 0.44 22.43
N PRO A 7 9.92 0.50 22.70
CA PRO A 7 10.88 -0.49 22.23
C PRO A 7 10.59 -1.93 22.70
N GLU A 8 10.01 -2.08 23.89
CA GLU A 8 9.59 -3.39 24.42
C GLU A 8 8.44 -4.01 23.61
N ILE A 9 7.52 -3.19 23.09
CA ILE A 9 6.45 -3.65 22.17
C ILE A 9 7.07 -3.99 20.81
N PHE A 10 8.04 -3.19 20.36
CA PHE A 10 8.70 -3.45 19.09
C PHE A 10 9.44 -4.80 19.08
N GLU A 11 10.11 -5.18 20.16
CA GLU A 11 10.72 -6.50 20.26
C GLU A 11 9.68 -7.63 20.23
N GLN A 12 8.52 -7.46 20.89
CA GLN A 12 7.43 -8.42 20.78
C GLN A 12 6.90 -8.53 19.33
N VAL A 13 6.81 -7.41 18.61
CA VAL A 13 6.43 -7.44 17.17
C VAL A 13 7.45 -8.24 16.36
N LYS A 14 8.76 -8.06 16.61
CA LYS A 14 9.81 -8.84 15.92
C LYS A 14 9.66 -10.35 16.18
N GLU A 15 9.32 -10.72 17.40
CA GLU A 15 9.02 -12.11 17.75
C GLU A 15 7.83 -12.65 16.96
N ARG A 16 6.71 -11.90 16.90
CA ARG A 16 5.52 -12.30 16.13
C ARG A 16 5.81 -12.42 14.63
N VAL A 17 6.64 -11.53 14.08
CA VAL A 17 7.09 -11.62 12.67
C VAL A 17 7.92 -12.89 12.45
N LYS A 18 8.86 -13.19 13.34
CA LYS A 18 9.68 -14.40 13.27
C LYS A 18 8.85 -15.70 13.35
N GLU A 19 7.79 -15.70 14.17
CA GLU A 19 6.83 -16.82 14.29
C GLU A 19 5.89 -16.94 13.08
N GLY A 20 5.88 -15.96 12.17
CA GLY A 20 4.95 -15.91 11.05
C GLY A 20 3.50 -15.53 11.44
N ARG A 21 3.30 -15.00 12.64
CA ARG A 21 2.00 -14.54 13.14
C ARG A 21 1.70 -13.07 12.77
N TRP A 22 2.73 -12.33 12.44
CA TRP A 22 2.65 -10.97 11.93
C TRP A 22 3.38 -10.89 10.60
N GLU A 23 2.68 -10.54 9.55
CA GLU A 23 3.27 -10.32 8.23
C GLU A 23 3.64 -8.84 8.12
N ALA A 24 4.95 -8.55 8.11
CA ALA A 24 5.46 -7.19 7.95
C ALA A 24 5.60 -6.91 6.45
N ASP A 25 4.70 -6.11 5.89
CA ASP A 25 4.60 -5.87 4.45
C ASP A 25 4.20 -4.42 4.14
N GLY A 26 4.10 -4.07 2.83
CA GLY A 26 3.68 -2.76 2.37
C GLY A 26 4.75 -1.99 1.59
N ALA A 27 6.00 -2.41 1.69
CA ALA A 27 7.18 -1.94 0.95
C ALA A 27 7.61 -0.48 1.16
N MET A 28 6.72 0.45 1.47
CA MET A 28 7.04 1.87 1.66
C MET A 28 7.41 2.22 3.11
N TRP A 29 8.09 3.35 3.29
CA TRP A 29 8.41 3.94 4.59
C TRP A 29 7.13 4.33 5.34
N LEU A 30 6.15 4.86 4.62
CA LEU A 30 4.78 5.10 5.10
C LEU A 30 3.81 5.11 3.92
N GLU A 31 2.50 5.26 4.19
CA GLU A 31 1.45 5.43 3.18
C GLU A 31 1.49 6.86 2.63
N SER A 32 2.26 7.09 1.57
CA SER A 32 2.43 8.42 0.99
C SER A 32 1.35 8.78 -0.03
N ASP A 33 1.03 10.07 -0.13
CA ASP A 33 0.36 10.60 -1.32
C ASP A 33 1.20 10.34 -2.56
N SER A 34 0.61 9.83 -3.62
CA SER A 34 1.34 9.53 -4.86
C SER A 34 1.11 10.55 -5.99
N ASN A 35 0.25 11.55 -5.78
CA ASN A 35 -0.02 12.58 -6.79
C ASN A 35 0.86 13.83 -6.62
N LEU A 36 1.05 14.27 -5.37
CA LEU A 36 1.86 15.46 -5.06
C LEU A 36 3.34 15.14 -4.84
N THR A 37 3.63 13.91 -4.47
CA THR A 37 4.98 13.42 -4.19
C THR A 37 5.77 13.26 -5.48
N SER A 38 7.05 13.66 -5.48
CA SER A 38 7.92 13.46 -6.65
C SER A 38 8.26 11.98 -6.87
N GLY A 39 8.60 11.63 -8.11
CA GLY A 39 9.07 10.28 -8.44
C GLY A 39 10.29 9.86 -7.62
N GLU A 40 11.21 10.79 -7.34
CA GLU A 40 12.36 10.53 -6.46
C GLU A 40 11.94 10.19 -5.03
N SER A 41 10.97 10.94 -4.48
CA SER A 41 10.44 10.66 -3.15
C SER A 41 9.73 9.30 -3.09
N LEU A 42 8.93 8.94 -4.10
CA LEU A 42 8.29 7.62 -4.19
C LEU A 42 9.30 6.48 -4.24
N ILE A 43 10.39 6.64 -5.00
CA ILE A 43 11.50 5.69 -5.01
C ILE A 43 12.12 5.57 -3.61
N ARG A 44 12.30 6.68 -2.91
CA ARG A 44 12.87 6.68 -1.56
C ARG A 44 11.93 6.14 -0.50
N GLN A 45 10.63 6.35 -0.64
CA GLN A 45 9.62 5.68 0.19
C GLN A 45 9.84 4.16 0.16
N ILE A 46 9.99 3.58 -1.03
CA ILE A 46 10.25 2.15 -1.21
C ILE A 46 11.66 1.77 -0.72
N LEU A 47 12.67 2.56 -1.03
CA LEU A 47 14.05 2.28 -0.62
C LEU A 47 14.19 2.21 0.91
N TYR A 48 13.67 3.23 1.62
CA TYR A 48 13.76 3.28 3.08
C TYR A 48 12.83 2.26 3.74
N GLY A 49 11.65 2.01 3.16
CA GLY A 49 10.73 0.97 3.64
C GLY A 49 11.38 -0.42 3.55
N LYS A 50 11.81 -0.83 2.36
CA LYS A 50 12.47 -2.13 2.15
C LYS A 50 13.73 -2.29 3.00
N LYS A 51 14.52 -1.21 3.15
CA LYS A 51 15.69 -1.22 4.02
C LYS A 51 15.30 -1.49 5.48
N PHE A 52 14.28 -0.79 5.99
CA PHE A 52 13.78 -0.97 7.35
C PHE A 52 13.28 -2.41 7.59
N PHE A 53 12.46 -2.95 6.69
CA PHE A 53 11.96 -4.32 6.81
C PHE A 53 13.09 -5.36 6.79
N ASN A 54 14.13 -5.13 5.98
CA ASN A 54 15.28 -6.02 5.96
C ASN A 54 16.13 -5.92 7.25
N GLU A 55 16.43 -4.70 7.70
CA GLU A 55 17.27 -4.47 8.87
C GLU A 55 16.60 -4.92 10.18
N GLU A 56 15.30 -4.70 10.32
CA GLU A 56 14.58 -4.97 11.56
C GLU A 56 13.98 -6.39 11.63
N PHE A 57 13.54 -6.92 10.51
CA PHE A 57 12.81 -8.19 10.45
C PHE A 57 13.49 -9.27 9.58
N GLY A 58 14.60 -8.95 8.92
CA GLY A 58 15.30 -9.87 8.00
C GLY A 58 14.55 -10.15 6.70
N ILE A 59 13.51 -9.36 6.38
CA ILE A 59 12.68 -9.54 5.18
C ILE A 59 13.35 -8.84 4.00
N LYS A 60 13.96 -9.62 3.12
CA LYS A 60 14.68 -9.11 1.93
C LYS A 60 13.76 -8.76 0.78
N GLU A 61 12.72 -9.55 0.56
CA GLU A 61 11.79 -9.41 -0.55
C GLU A 61 10.47 -8.79 -0.08
N GLN A 62 10.11 -7.68 -0.70
CA GLN A 62 8.85 -6.98 -0.52
C GLN A 62 8.22 -6.85 -1.91
N GLU A 63 7.20 -7.65 -2.19
CA GLU A 63 6.57 -7.72 -3.50
C GLU A 63 5.24 -6.98 -3.58
N ILE A 64 4.78 -6.43 -2.47
CA ILE A 64 3.44 -5.85 -2.31
C ILE A 64 3.56 -4.38 -1.96
N LEU A 65 2.88 -3.52 -2.72
CA LEU A 65 2.61 -2.14 -2.36
C LEU A 65 1.20 -2.04 -1.80
N TRP A 66 1.10 -1.71 -0.52
CA TRP A 66 -0.15 -1.59 0.20
C TRP A 66 -0.43 -0.12 0.51
N LEU A 67 -1.37 0.49 -0.20
CA LEU A 67 -1.82 1.88 -0.02
C LEU A 67 -3.35 1.91 0.04
N PRO A 68 -3.97 1.52 1.17
CA PRO A 68 -5.42 1.36 1.26
C PRO A 68 -6.19 2.66 1.21
N ASP A 69 -5.62 3.77 1.69
CA ASP A 69 -6.32 5.04 1.89
C ASP A 69 -5.77 6.23 1.07
N ALA A 70 -4.83 6.03 0.18
CA ALA A 70 -4.33 7.10 -0.68
C ALA A 70 -5.35 7.46 -1.80
N PHE A 71 -5.35 8.73 -2.23
CA PHE A 71 -6.45 9.36 -2.97
C PHE A 71 -6.16 9.50 -4.46
N GLY A 72 -5.80 8.40 -5.09
CA GLY A 72 -5.42 8.32 -6.48
C GLY A 72 -3.93 8.07 -6.68
N PHE A 73 -3.57 7.57 -7.85
CA PHE A 73 -2.21 7.10 -8.13
C PHE A 73 -1.78 7.46 -9.54
N LEU A 74 -0.57 7.99 -9.67
CA LEU A 74 -0.03 8.40 -10.96
C LEU A 74 0.37 7.20 -11.84
N GLY A 75 0.21 7.34 -13.15
CA GLY A 75 0.53 6.30 -14.13
C GLY A 75 2.02 5.95 -14.24
N ALA A 76 2.91 6.68 -13.56
CA ALA A 76 4.33 6.31 -13.46
C ALA A 76 4.61 5.33 -12.29
N LEU A 77 3.64 5.11 -11.39
CA LEU A 77 3.86 4.24 -10.22
C LEU A 77 4.15 2.77 -10.60
N PRO A 78 3.49 2.16 -11.62
CA PRO A 78 3.84 0.81 -12.06
C PRO A 78 5.31 0.64 -12.48
N GLN A 79 5.91 1.66 -13.12
CA GLN A 79 7.34 1.65 -13.46
C GLN A 79 8.21 1.60 -12.20
N ILE A 80 7.91 2.45 -11.22
CA ILE A 80 8.66 2.52 -9.95
C ILE A 80 8.52 1.18 -9.22
N MET A 81 7.31 0.64 -9.13
CA MET A 81 7.03 -0.65 -8.52
C MET A 81 7.82 -1.78 -9.19
N LYS A 82 7.68 -1.92 -10.51
CA LYS A 82 8.33 -2.97 -11.29
C LYS A 82 9.85 -2.96 -11.13
N ARG A 83 10.46 -1.76 -11.20
CA ARG A 83 11.91 -1.58 -11.03
C ARG A 83 12.39 -1.79 -9.59
N SER A 84 11.47 -1.70 -8.64
CA SER A 84 11.72 -1.98 -7.21
C SER A 84 11.41 -3.43 -6.81
N GLY A 85 11.04 -4.30 -7.76
CA GLY A 85 10.70 -5.70 -7.50
C GLY A 85 9.33 -5.91 -6.84
N ILE A 86 8.43 -4.92 -6.97
CA ILE A 86 7.06 -4.99 -6.45
C ILE A 86 6.14 -5.47 -7.57
N ARG A 87 5.35 -6.50 -7.32
CA ARG A 87 4.49 -7.19 -8.29
C ARG A 87 3.01 -6.89 -8.10
N TYR A 88 2.59 -6.62 -6.87
CA TYR A 88 1.19 -6.43 -6.49
C TYR A 88 0.95 -5.05 -5.92
N PHE A 89 -0.15 -4.45 -6.34
CA PHE A 89 -0.65 -3.17 -5.83
C PHE A 89 -2.02 -3.38 -5.21
N LEU A 90 -2.21 -2.95 -3.96
CA LEU A 90 -3.48 -3.06 -3.26
C LEU A 90 -3.96 -1.69 -2.76
N THR A 91 -5.23 -1.38 -3.02
CA THR A 91 -5.88 -0.16 -2.53
C THR A 91 -7.38 -0.37 -2.31
N THR A 92 -8.02 0.59 -1.65
CA THR A 92 -9.46 0.55 -1.37
C THR A 92 -10.21 1.73 -2.01
N LYS A 93 -9.67 2.93 -1.93
CA LYS A 93 -10.39 4.18 -2.27
C LYS A 93 -10.91 4.27 -3.70
N MET A 94 -10.32 3.59 -4.66
CA MET A 94 -10.81 3.58 -6.05
C MET A 94 -12.22 3.01 -6.19
N GLY A 95 -12.64 2.17 -5.25
CA GLY A 95 -14.00 1.66 -5.20
C GLY A 95 -15.07 2.71 -4.82
N TRP A 96 -14.67 3.93 -4.43
CA TRP A 96 -15.59 5.01 -4.06
C TRP A 96 -16.04 5.85 -5.27
N ASN A 97 -15.37 5.75 -6.41
CA ASN A 97 -15.73 6.51 -7.61
C ASN A 97 -17.18 6.26 -8.05
N ASP A 98 -17.87 7.31 -8.48
CA ASP A 98 -19.23 7.25 -8.99
C ASP A 98 -19.26 7.14 -10.52
N ALA A 99 -18.52 8.00 -11.21
CA ALA A 99 -18.53 8.09 -12.66
C ALA A 99 -17.35 7.34 -13.29
N ASP A 100 -16.13 7.51 -12.76
CA ASP A 100 -14.91 6.87 -13.25
C ASP A 100 -14.68 5.52 -12.54
N GLN A 101 -15.67 4.62 -12.69
CA GLN A 101 -15.58 3.28 -12.12
C GLN A 101 -14.80 2.36 -13.04
N GLN A 102 -13.71 1.80 -12.51
CA GLN A 102 -13.01 0.75 -13.23
C GLN A 102 -13.85 -0.53 -13.31
N PRO A 103 -13.79 -1.26 -14.43
CA PRO A 103 -14.62 -2.46 -14.63
C PRO A 103 -14.17 -3.66 -13.80
N ASP A 104 -12.92 -3.69 -13.38
CA ASP A 104 -12.27 -4.85 -12.74
C ASP A 104 -11.77 -4.51 -11.34
N ASP A 105 -11.82 -5.47 -10.43
CA ASP A 105 -11.20 -5.40 -9.10
C ASP A 105 -9.86 -6.14 -9.04
N THR A 106 -9.60 -6.97 -10.06
CA THR A 106 -8.31 -7.66 -10.28
C THR A 106 -7.90 -7.46 -11.74
N PHE A 107 -6.82 -6.73 -11.98
CA PHE A 107 -6.42 -6.28 -13.32
C PHE A 107 -4.90 -6.16 -13.48
N LEU A 108 -4.42 -6.02 -14.71
CA LEU A 108 -3.06 -5.56 -14.97
C LEU A 108 -3.05 -4.04 -15.02
N TRP A 109 -2.31 -3.43 -14.13
CA TRP A 109 -2.07 -2.00 -14.16
C TRP A 109 -0.82 -1.71 -14.98
N GLU A 110 -1.01 -1.02 -16.12
CA GLU A 110 0.06 -0.66 -17.04
C GLU A 110 0.41 0.83 -16.88
N GLY A 111 1.66 1.09 -16.59
CA GLY A 111 2.20 2.43 -16.47
C GLY A 111 2.54 3.07 -17.82
N ILE A 112 2.90 4.36 -17.77
CA ILE A 112 3.24 5.17 -18.94
C ILE A 112 4.43 4.64 -19.76
N ASP A 113 5.27 3.79 -19.19
CA ASP A 113 6.42 3.16 -19.84
C ASP A 113 6.15 1.73 -20.30
N GLY A 114 4.90 1.24 -20.16
CA GLY A 114 4.52 -0.15 -20.46
C GLY A 114 4.84 -1.17 -19.35
N SER A 115 5.38 -0.73 -18.22
CA SER A 115 5.55 -1.60 -17.05
C SER A 115 4.21 -2.06 -16.51
N ARG A 116 4.10 -3.34 -16.15
CA ARG A 116 2.85 -3.94 -15.65
C ARG A 116 3.02 -4.56 -14.28
N VAL A 117 2.04 -4.32 -13.41
CA VAL A 117 1.88 -4.94 -12.10
C VAL A 117 0.45 -5.43 -11.93
N THR A 118 0.20 -6.35 -11.00
CA THR A 118 -1.16 -6.79 -10.69
C THR A 118 -1.82 -5.82 -9.73
N GLY A 119 -2.90 -5.17 -10.14
CA GLY A 119 -3.73 -4.30 -9.33
C GLY A 119 -4.88 -5.08 -8.67
N LEU A 120 -5.12 -4.78 -7.40
CA LEU A 120 -6.16 -5.42 -6.57
C LEU A 120 -6.93 -4.36 -5.80
N TYR A 121 -8.25 -4.35 -5.94
CA TYR A 121 -9.11 -3.51 -5.11
C TYR A 121 -9.70 -4.32 -3.96
N ILE A 122 -9.68 -3.73 -2.77
CA ILE A 122 -10.38 -4.26 -1.62
C ILE A 122 -11.87 -3.98 -1.81
N THR A 123 -12.69 -5.02 -1.80
CA THR A 123 -14.13 -4.95 -2.09
C THR A 123 -15.00 -5.11 -0.84
N THR A 124 -14.40 -4.98 0.35
CA THR A 124 -15.08 -5.16 1.64
C THR A 124 -16.20 -4.15 1.84
N LYS A 125 -17.44 -4.61 1.89
CA LYS A 125 -18.64 -3.83 2.21
C LYS A 125 -19.73 -4.73 2.78
N ASN A 126 -20.80 -4.13 3.32
CA ASN A 126 -21.95 -4.89 3.77
C ASN A 126 -22.73 -5.50 2.59
N TYR A 127 -23.35 -6.63 2.84
CA TYR A 127 -24.28 -7.28 1.91
C TYR A 127 -25.50 -6.40 1.65
N GLU A 128 -25.89 -6.31 0.40
CA GLU A 128 -27.10 -5.62 -0.05
C GLU A 128 -28.13 -6.65 -0.53
N ALA A 129 -29.23 -6.78 0.21
CA ALA A 129 -30.27 -7.76 -0.13
C ALA A 129 -31.02 -7.43 -1.43
N TYR A 130 -31.08 -6.14 -1.79
CA TYR A 130 -31.81 -5.65 -2.96
C TYR A 130 -30.99 -4.58 -3.70
N PRO A 131 -29.87 -4.93 -4.32
CA PRO A 131 -28.98 -3.96 -4.97
C PRO A 131 -29.66 -3.20 -6.12
N GLU A 132 -30.67 -3.81 -6.77
CA GLU A 132 -31.44 -3.22 -7.86
C GLU A 132 -32.35 -2.06 -7.44
N ARG A 133 -32.57 -1.86 -6.14
CA ARG A 133 -33.37 -0.72 -5.61
C ARG A 133 -32.61 0.60 -5.58
N PHE A 134 -31.31 0.56 -5.76
CA PHE A 134 -30.49 1.76 -5.79
C PHE A 134 -30.28 2.18 -7.26
N GLU A 135 -30.60 3.43 -7.58
CA GLU A 135 -30.34 4.00 -8.92
C GLU A 135 -28.83 3.92 -9.29
N LYS A 136 -27.97 3.99 -8.29
CA LYS A 136 -26.54 3.69 -8.40
C LYS A 136 -26.13 2.80 -7.23
N PRO A 137 -25.44 1.68 -7.47
CA PRO A 137 -24.90 0.90 -6.37
C PRO A 137 -23.91 1.74 -5.57
N VAL A 138 -24.20 1.93 -4.27
CA VAL A 138 -23.26 2.57 -3.35
C VAL A 138 -22.06 1.66 -3.23
N ARG A 139 -20.90 2.13 -3.69
CA ARG A 139 -19.65 1.36 -3.69
C ARG A 139 -18.74 1.71 -2.53
N GLU A 140 -19.28 2.22 -1.44
CA GLU A 140 -18.49 2.51 -0.25
C GLU A 140 -17.86 1.24 0.30
N VAL A 141 -16.68 0.92 -0.21
CA VAL A 141 -15.83 -0.15 0.28
C VAL A 141 -14.98 0.35 1.45
N THR A 142 -14.54 -0.56 2.30
CA THR A 142 -13.74 -0.20 3.48
C THR A 142 -12.56 -1.15 3.67
N TYR A 143 -11.48 -0.61 4.21
CA TYR A 143 -10.38 -1.36 4.83
C TYR A 143 -10.57 -1.53 6.35
N ASN A 144 -11.58 -0.86 6.92
CA ASN A 144 -11.99 -0.95 8.34
C ASN A 144 -13.13 -1.96 8.54
N GLY A 145 -13.00 -3.15 7.95
CA GLY A 145 -14.02 -4.18 8.03
C GLY A 145 -14.26 -4.69 9.45
N ARG A 146 -15.44 -5.30 9.67
CA ARG A 146 -15.86 -5.88 10.95
C ARG A 146 -15.80 -7.41 10.97
N GLN A 147 -15.53 -8.05 9.85
CA GLN A 147 -15.45 -9.50 9.70
C GLN A 147 -16.71 -10.24 10.21
N ASN A 148 -17.86 -9.74 9.84
CA ASN A 148 -19.15 -10.39 10.11
C ASN A 148 -19.73 -11.05 8.84
N ALA A 149 -20.81 -11.81 8.98
CA ALA A 149 -21.43 -12.52 7.85
C ALA A 149 -21.89 -11.57 6.74
N SER A 150 -22.42 -10.38 7.09
CA SER A 150 -22.84 -9.38 6.12
C SER A 150 -21.67 -8.88 5.26
N GLN A 151 -20.55 -8.55 5.87
CA GLN A 151 -19.38 -8.09 5.11
C GLN A 151 -18.69 -9.23 4.34
N THR A 152 -18.68 -10.44 4.86
CA THR A 152 -18.18 -11.60 4.12
C THR A 152 -18.99 -11.82 2.83
N MET A 153 -20.30 -11.76 2.92
CA MET A 153 -21.20 -11.84 1.75
C MET A 153 -21.04 -10.63 0.83
N GLY A 154 -21.04 -9.43 1.40
CA GLY A 154 -20.94 -8.18 0.65
C GLY A 154 -19.63 -8.06 -0.11
N THR A 155 -18.49 -8.50 0.47
CA THR A 155 -17.21 -8.56 -0.22
C THR A 155 -17.28 -9.43 -1.47
N TRP A 156 -17.85 -10.62 -1.37
CA TRP A 156 -18.05 -11.53 -2.51
C TRP A 156 -19.06 -10.97 -3.51
N GLN A 157 -20.19 -10.43 -3.03
CA GLN A 157 -21.22 -9.82 -3.87
C GLN A 157 -20.61 -8.70 -4.74
N ASN A 158 -19.80 -7.85 -4.13
CA ASN A 158 -19.22 -6.68 -4.77
C ASN A 158 -18.02 -7.01 -5.70
N TYR A 159 -17.35 -8.14 -5.49
CA TYR A 159 -16.21 -8.53 -6.31
C TYR A 159 -16.65 -8.87 -7.74
N ARG A 160 -16.03 -8.23 -8.73
CA ARG A 160 -16.45 -8.31 -10.14
C ARG A 160 -15.85 -9.48 -10.89
N ASN A 161 -14.61 -9.84 -10.60
CA ASN A 161 -13.85 -10.82 -11.40
C ASN A 161 -14.03 -12.26 -10.87
N LYS A 162 -15.27 -12.68 -10.60
CA LYS A 162 -15.59 -14.01 -10.04
C LYS A 162 -15.18 -15.16 -10.97
N GLU A 163 -15.16 -14.93 -12.29
CA GLU A 163 -14.70 -15.90 -13.29
C GLU A 163 -13.16 -16.09 -13.28
N LEU A 164 -12.44 -15.09 -12.77
CA LEU A 164 -10.98 -15.15 -12.66
C LEU A 164 -10.52 -15.73 -11.33
N ASN A 165 -11.23 -15.39 -10.24
CA ASN A 165 -10.79 -15.76 -8.90
C ASN A 165 -11.99 -16.08 -8.01
N ASP A 166 -11.93 -17.21 -7.32
CA ASP A 166 -12.95 -17.68 -6.37
C ASP A 166 -12.62 -17.36 -4.91
N ALA A 167 -11.52 -16.66 -4.67
CA ALA A 167 -11.10 -16.20 -3.36
C ALA A 167 -10.98 -14.66 -3.34
N VAL A 168 -11.50 -14.01 -2.30
CA VAL A 168 -11.43 -12.56 -2.13
C VAL A 168 -10.82 -12.22 -0.78
N LEU A 169 -10.10 -11.10 -0.73
CA LEU A 169 -9.50 -10.59 0.48
C LEU A 169 -10.50 -9.69 1.22
N THR A 170 -10.79 -10.02 2.48
CA THR A 170 -11.52 -9.15 3.40
C THR A 170 -10.54 -8.59 4.43
N VAL A 171 -10.43 -7.27 4.47
CA VAL A 171 -9.59 -6.56 5.45
C VAL A 171 -10.47 -6.08 6.59
N TYR A 172 -10.08 -6.34 7.83
CA TYR A 172 -10.87 -5.99 8.99
C TYR A 172 -10.04 -5.50 10.18
N GLY A 173 -10.69 -4.84 11.10
CA GLY A 173 -10.10 -4.18 12.25
C GLY A 173 -10.27 -2.66 12.16
N TYR A 174 -10.27 -1.99 13.31
CA TYR A 174 -10.35 -0.54 13.34
C TYR A 174 -9.05 0.08 12.83
N GLY A 175 -9.17 0.96 11.82
CA GLY A 175 -8.12 1.81 11.29
C GLY A 175 -8.40 3.27 11.59
N ASP A 176 -7.97 4.19 10.71
CA ASP A 176 -8.19 5.65 10.79
C ASP A 176 -7.74 6.30 12.11
N GLY A 177 -6.65 5.88 12.66
CA GLY A 177 -6.13 6.47 13.89
C GLY A 177 -5.61 5.46 14.90
N GLY A 178 -5.38 4.25 14.46
CA GLY A 178 -4.78 3.21 15.26
C GLY A 178 -5.79 2.47 16.12
N GLY A 179 -6.01 1.30 15.75
CA GLY A 179 -6.84 0.31 16.40
C GLY A 179 -6.40 -1.06 15.94
N GLY A 180 -7.35 -1.90 15.64
CA GLY A 180 -7.10 -3.25 15.16
C GLY A 180 -8.35 -4.10 15.34
N PRO A 181 -8.26 -5.42 15.16
CA PRO A 181 -9.37 -6.31 15.39
C PRO A 181 -9.70 -6.38 16.89
N THR A 182 -10.99 -6.38 17.20
CA THR A 182 -11.49 -6.64 18.55
C THR A 182 -11.62 -8.14 18.81
N GLU A 183 -11.75 -8.54 20.09
CA GLU A 183 -12.05 -9.92 20.45
C GLU A 183 -13.33 -10.44 19.76
N GLY A 184 -14.37 -9.60 19.66
CA GLY A 184 -15.61 -9.92 18.94
C GLY A 184 -15.38 -10.23 17.47
N MET A 185 -14.56 -9.44 16.78
CA MET A 185 -14.20 -9.69 15.37
C MET A 185 -13.40 -10.99 15.20
N LEU A 186 -12.51 -11.31 16.12
CA LEU A 186 -11.74 -12.56 16.11
C LEU A 186 -12.64 -13.76 16.34
N GLU A 187 -13.58 -13.66 17.29
CA GLU A 187 -14.57 -14.71 17.56
C GLU A 187 -15.54 -14.91 16.36
N GLU A 188 -16.01 -13.83 15.75
CA GLU A 188 -16.81 -13.89 14.52
C GLU A 188 -16.06 -14.57 13.39
N SER A 189 -14.81 -14.19 13.18
CA SER A 189 -13.93 -14.80 12.17
C SER A 189 -13.77 -16.32 12.41
N LYS A 190 -13.57 -16.72 13.66
CA LYS A 190 -13.50 -18.13 14.04
C LYS A 190 -14.80 -18.86 13.74
N ARG A 191 -15.96 -18.29 14.07
CA ARG A 191 -17.27 -18.89 13.77
C ARG A 191 -17.51 -19.02 12.27
N LEU A 192 -17.19 -17.98 11.49
CA LEU A 192 -17.32 -17.99 10.04
C LEU A 192 -16.41 -19.03 9.37
N SER A 193 -15.29 -19.40 10.00
CA SER A 193 -14.39 -20.44 9.49
C SER A 193 -15.00 -21.86 9.50
N TYR A 194 -16.00 -22.10 10.35
CA TYR A 194 -16.76 -23.36 10.32
C TYR A 194 -17.70 -23.45 9.10
N GLY A 195 -18.07 -22.32 8.51
CA GLY A 195 -18.96 -22.21 7.37
C GLY A 195 -20.41 -21.98 7.77
N ILE A 196 -21.08 -21.10 7.04
CA ILE A 196 -22.52 -20.83 7.15
C ILE A 196 -23.12 -21.13 5.76
N PRO A 197 -24.19 -21.93 5.65
CA PRO A 197 -24.82 -22.20 4.36
C PRO A 197 -25.17 -20.90 3.62
N GLY A 198 -24.72 -20.78 2.36
CA GLY A 198 -24.92 -19.61 1.51
C GLY A 198 -23.95 -18.44 1.74
N VAL A 199 -23.01 -18.55 2.69
CA VAL A 199 -21.98 -17.53 2.94
C VAL A 199 -20.60 -18.08 2.54
N PRO A 200 -19.72 -17.30 1.90
CA PRO A 200 -18.36 -17.74 1.63
C PRO A 200 -17.64 -18.18 2.91
N LYS A 201 -16.89 -19.27 2.81
CA LYS A 201 -16.09 -19.77 3.93
C LYS A 201 -14.91 -18.85 4.18
N VAL A 202 -14.72 -18.45 5.43
CA VAL A 202 -13.63 -17.56 5.85
C VAL A 202 -12.44 -18.35 6.34
N LYS A 203 -11.25 -17.91 5.98
CA LYS A 203 -9.97 -18.35 6.51
C LYS A 203 -9.15 -17.14 6.94
N LEU A 204 -8.68 -17.12 8.19
CA LEU A 204 -7.65 -16.15 8.59
C LEU A 204 -6.35 -16.49 7.87
N SER A 205 -5.76 -15.49 7.24
CA SER A 205 -4.61 -15.66 6.37
C SER A 205 -3.73 -14.41 6.41
N GLY A 206 -2.44 -14.58 6.13
CA GLY A 206 -1.59 -13.49 5.72
C GLY A 206 -1.85 -13.10 4.26
N LEU A 207 -1.41 -11.91 3.88
CA LEU A 207 -1.58 -11.40 2.52
C LEU A 207 -0.81 -12.25 1.50
N LYS A 208 0.40 -12.70 1.82
CA LYS A 208 1.20 -13.57 0.94
C LYS A 208 0.51 -14.88 0.61
N GLU A 209 -0.15 -15.49 1.60
CA GLU A 209 -0.92 -16.71 1.37
C GLU A 209 -2.08 -16.47 0.42
N TYR A 210 -2.81 -15.36 0.59
CA TYR A 210 -3.87 -14.96 -0.35
C TYR A 210 -3.34 -14.78 -1.78
N LEU A 211 -2.21 -14.09 -1.93
CA LEU A 211 -1.60 -13.86 -3.26
C LEU A 211 -1.14 -15.15 -3.94
N GLN A 212 -0.70 -16.16 -3.17
CA GLN A 212 -0.40 -17.49 -3.73
C GLN A 212 -1.66 -18.18 -4.27
N VAL A 213 -2.80 -18.05 -3.57
CA VAL A 213 -4.09 -18.54 -4.05
C VAL A 213 -4.51 -17.78 -5.30
N LEU A 214 -4.39 -16.47 -5.30
CA LEU A 214 -4.68 -15.61 -6.45
C LEU A 214 -3.85 -16.01 -7.67
N ASP A 215 -2.53 -16.12 -7.54
CA ASP A 215 -1.63 -16.51 -8.62
C ASP A 215 -2.03 -17.87 -9.22
N LYS A 216 -2.38 -18.83 -8.38
CA LYS A 216 -2.87 -20.14 -8.83
C LYS A 216 -4.17 -20.03 -9.61
N ASN A 217 -5.12 -19.22 -9.14
CA ASN A 217 -6.40 -19.02 -9.79
C ASN A 217 -6.28 -18.26 -11.11
N LEU A 218 -5.28 -17.40 -11.24
CA LEU A 218 -5.00 -16.63 -12.45
C LEU A 218 -4.16 -17.39 -13.49
N GLN A 219 -3.63 -18.58 -13.18
CA GLN A 219 -2.86 -19.36 -14.14
C GLN A 219 -3.66 -19.60 -15.44
N ASN A 220 -3.05 -19.26 -16.57
CA ASN A 220 -3.64 -19.37 -17.91
C ASN A 220 -4.90 -18.51 -18.14
N LYS A 221 -5.20 -17.55 -17.26
CA LYS A 221 -6.28 -16.59 -17.46
C LYS A 221 -5.72 -15.24 -17.91
N LYS A 222 -6.49 -14.54 -18.72
CA LYS A 222 -6.13 -13.21 -19.21
C LYS A 222 -6.81 -12.16 -18.35
N LEU A 223 -5.99 -11.32 -17.70
CA LEU A 223 -6.47 -10.12 -17.01
C LEU A 223 -6.70 -8.98 -18.02
N ASN A 224 -7.72 -8.18 -17.79
CA ASN A 224 -7.87 -6.89 -18.45
C ASN A 224 -6.75 -5.95 -18.02
N THR A 225 -6.42 -5.00 -18.88
CA THR A 225 -5.36 -4.01 -18.60
C THR A 225 -5.97 -2.64 -18.43
N TRP A 226 -5.64 -1.99 -17.32
CA TRP A 226 -5.88 -0.57 -17.11
C TRP A 226 -4.59 0.20 -17.37
N TYR A 227 -4.64 1.25 -18.20
CA TYR A 227 -3.49 2.06 -18.58
C TYR A 227 -3.54 3.44 -17.94
N GLY A 228 -2.42 3.88 -17.38
CA GLY A 228 -2.24 5.25 -16.86
C GLY A 228 -2.65 5.42 -15.41
N ASP A 229 -3.20 6.59 -15.08
CA ASP A 229 -3.54 6.97 -13.71
C ASP A 229 -4.73 6.18 -13.15
N LEU A 230 -4.71 5.99 -11.83
CA LEU A 230 -5.88 5.57 -11.05
C LEU A 230 -6.43 6.80 -10.35
N TYR A 231 -7.46 7.41 -10.93
CA TYR A 231 -8.02 8.68 -10.47
C TYR A 231 -9.10 8.46 -9.41
N LEU A 232 -9.07 9.24 -8.32
CA LEU A 232 -10.13 9.30 -7.31
C LEU A 232 -10.94 10.59 -7.47
N GLU A 233 -12.28 10.46 -7.56
CA GLU A 233 -13.20 11.60 -7.70
C GLU A 233 -13.40 12.40 -6.41
N TYR A 234 -13.08 11.81 -5.27
CA TYR A 234 -13.29 12.36 -3.93
C TYR A 234 -12.01 12.95 -3.34
N HIS A 235 -12.16 13.69 -2.24
CA HIS A 235 -11.08 14.26 -1.43
C HIS A 235 -10.14 15.23 -2.17
N ARG A 236 -10.57 15.83 -3.27
CA ARG A 236 -9.75 16.73 -4.11
C ARG A 236 -9.19 17.95 -3.37
N GLY A 237 -9.92 18.42 -2.33
CA GLY A 237 -9.47 19.52 -1.49
C GLY A 237 -8.15 19.25 -0.77
N THR A 238 -7.80 17.99 -0.54
CA THR A 238 -6.53 17.60 0.10
C THR A 238 -5.31 18.02 -0.72
N PHE A 239 -5.42 18.13 -2.03
CA PHE A 239 -4.32 18.56 -2.91
C PHE A 239 -4.01 20.05 -2.81
N SER A 240 -4.92 20.87 -2.31
CA SER A 240 -4.77 22.34 -2.24
C SER A 240 -4.88 22.90 -0.82
N SER A 241 -5.51 22.17 0.13
CA SER A 241 -5.58 22.62 1.52
C SER A 241 -4.17 22.69 2.13
N ILE A 242 -3.92 23.72 2.97
CA ILE A 242 -2.60 24.01 3.56
C ILE A 242 -1.53 24.05 2.44
N ALA A 243 -1.72 24.95 1.48
CA ALA A 243 -0.87 25.10 0.30
C ALA A 243 0.62 25.34 0.64
N GLU A 244 0.91 25.94 1.80
CA GLU A 244 2.28 26.13 2.27
C GLU A 244 2.99 24.81 2.52
N ASN A 245 2.32 23.81 3.07
CA ASN A 245 2.87 22.47 3.27
C ASN A 245 3.27 21.82 1.92
N LYS A 246 2.38 21.91 0.91
CA LYS A 246 2.65 21.39 -0.44
C LYS A 246 3.83 22.08 -1.11
N LYS A 247 3.89 23.42 -0.97
CA LYS A 247 5.02 24.22 -1.45
C LYS A 247 6.33 23.81 -0.78
N ASN A 248 6.32 23.68 0.55
CA ASN A 248 7.49 23.30 1.32
C ASN A 248 7.94 21.86 1.04
N ASN A 249 7.00 20.94 0.84
CA ASN A 249 7.31 19.58 0.37
C ASN A 249 8.14 19.64 -0.91
N ARG A 250 7.68 20.35 -1.95
CA ARG A 250 8.39 20.47 -3.22
C ARG A 250 9.76 21.13 -3.07
N ILE A 251 9.85 22.19 -2.28
CA ILE A 251 11.12 22.87 -2.00
C ILE A 251 12.11 21.92 -1.31
N CYS A 252 11.66 21.15 -0.32
CA CYS A 252 12.50 20.22 0.41
C CYS A 252 12.97 19.05 -0.46
N GLU A 253 12.13 18.53 -1.36
CA GLU A 253 12.52 17.53 -2.35
C GLU A 253 13.71 18.02 -3.20
N TYR A 254 13.61 19.21 -3.76
CA TYR A 254 14.71 19.80 -4.56
C TYR A 254 15.96 20.06 -3.73
N LYS A 255 15.81 20.62 -2.52
CA LYS A 255 16.96 20.92 -1.67
C LYS A 255 17.71 19.69 -1.22
N ASN A 256 16.99 18.60 -0.89
CA ASN A 256 17.63 17.34 -0.53
C ASN A 256 18.43 16.76 -1.72
N GLN A 257 17.85 16.77 -2.92
CA GLN A 257 18.56 16.34 -4.12
C GLN A 257 19.81 17.21 -4.39
N GLN A 258 19.66 18.54 -4.31
CA GLN A 258 20.78 19.46 -4.49
C GLN A 258 21.90 19.22 -3.46
N ALA A 259 21.53 19.01 -2.19
CA ALA A 259 22.50 18.72 -1.13
C ALA A 259 23.26 17.42 -1.40
N GLU A 260 22.61 16.37 -1.87
CA GLU A 260 23.27 15.10 -2.26
C GLU A 260 24.20 15.29 -3.46
N TRP A 261 23.76 16.04 -4.47
CA TRP A 261 24.60 16.36 -5.62
C TRP A 261 25.88 17.09 -5.20
N LEU A 262 25.75 18.14 -4.41
CA LEU A 262 26.89 18.93 -3.92
C LEU A 262 27.80 18.08 -3.01
N ALA A 263 27.23 17.31 -2.11
CA ALA A 263 27.99 16.41 -1.24
C ALA A 263 28.76 15.36 -2.03
N SER A 264 28.14 14.81 -3.09
CA SER A 264 28.79 13.83 -3.97
C SER A 264 29.94 14.44 -4.76
N LEU A 265 29.78 15.67 -5.29
CA LEU A 265 30.82 16.41 -5.97
C LEU A 265 31.99 16.72 -5.04
N LEU A 266 31.72 17.22 -3.83
CA LEU A 266 32.76 17.49 -2.83
C LEU A 266 33.48 16.21 -2.41
N TRP A 267 32.77 15.12 -2.19
CA TRP A 267 33.37 13.83 -1.87
C TRP A 267 34.28 13.35 -3.00
N TRP A 268 33.86 13.48 -4.26
CA TRP A 268 34.64 13.09 -5.43
C TRP A 268 35.91 13.95 -5.59
N MET A 269 35.78 15.28 -5.39
CA MET A 269 36.93 16.21 -5.43
C MET A 269 37.93 15.90 -4.32
N ASN A 270 37.45 15.66 -3.10
CA ASN A 270 38.30 15.33 -1.95
C ASN A 270 38.97 13.97 -2.08
N LYS A 271 38.39 13.01 -2.79
CA LYS A 271 39.02 11.71 -3.06
C LYS A 271 40.31 11.82 -3.87
N LYS A 272 40.44 12.86 -4.69
CA LYS A 272 41.63 13.15 -5.49
C LYS A 272 42.70 13.93 -4.70
N ASN A 273 42.38 14.45 -3.53
CA ASN A 273 43.31 15.21 -2.69
C ASN A 273 43.76 14.35 -1.52
N GLU A 274 45.06 14.00 -1.48
CA GLU A 274 45.64 13.13 -0.43
C GLU A 274 45.52 13.71 0.98
N ASN A 275 45.42 15.03 1.10
CA ASN A 275 45.30 15.77 2.37
C ASN A 275 43.87 16.04 2.80
N ALA A 276 42.86 15.64 2.05
CA ALA A 276 41.47 15.91 2.39
C ALA A 276 40.88 14.82 3.26
N ASN A 277 39.91 15.24 4.10
CA ASN A 277 39.12 14.30 4.91
C ASN A 277 38.26 13.41 3.99
N LYS A 278 38.68 12.14 3.81
CA LYS A 278 38.05 11.16 2.93
C LYS A 278 36.63 10.73 3.40
N ASN A 279 36.24 11.10 4.63
CA ASN A 279 34.94 10.74 5.23
C ASN A 279 33.87 11.86 5.12
N ALA A 280 34.03 12.81 4.22
CA ALA A 280 33.22 14.04 4.19
C ALA A 280 31.82 13.92 3.56
N TYR A 281 31.32 12.72 3.22
CA TYR A 281 29.95 12.58 2.74
C TYR A 281 28.97 12.52 3.92
N PRO A 282 28.04 13.49 4.05
CA PRO A 282 27.17 13.61 5.23
C PRO A 282 25.95 12.67 5.16
N LYS A 283 26.22 11.38 5.03
CA LYS A 283 25.18 10.36 4.80
C LYS A 283 24.08 10.37 5.85
N GLU A 284 24.44 10.40 7.13
CA GLU A 284 23.47 10.35 8.23
C GLU A 284 22.54 11.57 8.24
N THR A 285 23.09 12.75 7.99
CA THR A 285 22.32 14.00 7.90
C THR A 285 21.35 13.97 6.72
N LEU A 286 21.80 13.51 5.56
CA LEU A 286 20.98 13.37 4.36
C LEU A 286 19.87 12.32 4.55
N ASP A 287 20.20 11.16 5.11
CA ASP A 287 19.24 10.11 5.43
C ASP A 287 18.16 10.63 6.40
N LYS A 288 18.55 11.41 7.43
CA LYS A 288 17.63 12.03 8.38
C LYS A 288 16.73 13.06 7.67
N ALA A 289 17.30 13.91 6.83
CA ALA A 289 16.53 14.93 6.10
C ALA A 289 15.49 14.28 5.18
N TRP A 290 15.89 13.24 4.43
CA TRP A 290 14.95 12.48 3.61
C TRP A 290 13.85 11.81 4.43
N LYS A 291 14.18 11.11 5.50
CA LYS A 291 13.18 10.45 6.35
C LYS A 291 12.16 11.41 6.95
N LEU A 292 12.61 12.61 7.36
CA LEU A 292 11.70 13.65 7.85
C LEU A 292 10.80 14.21 6.75
N LEU A 293 11.31 14.38 5.54
CA LEU A 293 10.50 14.80 4.40
C LEU A 293 9.46 13.73 4.07
N LEU A 294 9.90 12.48 3.88
CA LEU A 294 9.05 11.36 3.54
C LEU A 294 7.92 11.13 4.55
N LEU A 295 8.20 11.41 5.84
CA LEU A 295 7.22 11.30 6.92
C LEU A 295 6.03 12.28 6.78
N ASN A 296 6.19 13.36 6.00
CA ASN A 296 5.18 14.39 5.78
C ASN A 296 4.47 14.29 4.41
N GLN A 297 4.69 13.23 3.70
CA GLN A 297 4.11 12.95 2.39
C GLN A 297 2.97 11.95 2.49
#